data_d60cd82e67a73e00124571b35a7f1f58
#
_entry.id   d60cd82e67a73e00124571b35a7f1f58
#
_cell.length_a   1.000
_cell.length_b   1.000
_cell.length_c   1.000
_cell.angle_alpha   90.00
_cell.angle_beta   90.00
_cell.angle_gamma   90.00
#
_symmetry.space_group_name_H-M   'P 1'
#
loop_
_entity.id
_entity.type
_entity.pdbx_description
1 polymer ?
#
loop_
_entity_poly.entity_id
_entity_poly.type
_entity_poly.pdbx_seq_one_letter_code
_entity_poly.pdbx_strand_id
1 'polypeptide(L)'
;GFEVFIQSRGESNPKKLADVVQQLMGELKKRPELTGINTFFRPATPQLKVEVDEAKATALGVPVAEVYQSLQATMGALYINDFNLSGRTYRVQMQADAPYRAKPTDIGKIHVRSARTGAMIPVSTLITVKTVTGAEQLERFNGFLSAKIMGNSVPGVSTGDAIKIVEQVLK
;
A
#
# COMPACT_ATOMS: atom_id res chain seq x y z
N GLY A 1 3.48 25.74 -6.67
CA GLY A 1 4.25 24.59 -6.21
C GLY A 1 5.07 23.96 -7.32
N PHE A 2 5.94 23.05 -6.98
CA PHE A 2 6.73 22.25 -7.92
C PHE A 2 6.63 20.77 -7.60
N GLU A 3 6.90 19.92 -8.60
CA GLU A 3 7.00 18.47 -8.49
C GLU A 3 8.30 18.01 -9.19
N VAL A 4 9.01 17.07 -8.56
CA VAL A 4 10.22 16.45 -9.10
C VAL A 4 10.09 14.94 -9.01
N PHE A 5 10.39 14.25 -10.11
CA PHE A 5 10.43 12.79 -10.17
C PHE A 5 11.89 12.30 -10.15
N ILE A 6 12.21 11.56 -9.10
CA ILE A 6 13.48 10.86 -8.99
C ILE A 6 13.30 9.45 -9.55
N GLN A 7 14.02 9.13 -10.63
CA GLN A 7 13.91 7.86 -11.32
C GLN A 7 15.10 6.96 -11.01
N SER A 8 14.84 5.70 -10.70
CA SER A 8 15.85 4.65 -10.63
C SER A 8 16.02 4.03 -12.03
N ARG A 9 17.04 4.49 -12.76
CA ARG A 9 17.31 4.03 -14.15
C ARG A 9 18.18 2.77 -14.21
N GLY A 10 18.72 2.33 -13.08
CA GLY A 10 19.47 1.08 -12.98
C GLY A 10 18.65 -0.02 -12.33
N GLU A 11 19.15 -0.55 -11.24
CA GLU A 11 18.46 -1.55 -10.42
C GLU A 11 17.20 -0.97 -9.78
N SER A 12 16.03 -1.57 -10.04
CA SER A 12 14.74 -1.15 -9.45
C SER A 12 14.66 -1.54 -7.97
N ASN A 13 15.46 -0.87 -7.13
CA ASN A 13 15.52 -1.11 -5.69
C ASN A 13 14.82 0.02 -4.92
N PRO A 14 13.63 -0.25 -4.33
CA PRO A 14 12.87 0.79 -3.62
C PRO A 14 13.62 1.37 -2.41
N LYS A 15 14.44 0.57 -1.73
CA LYS A 15 15.21 1.01 -0.57
C LYS A 15 16.30 2.01 -0.97
N LYS A 16 17.08 1.70 -2.01
CA LYS A 16 18.10 2.63 -2.55
C LYS A 16 17.46 3.95 -3.01
N LEU A 17 16.31 3.86 -3.69
CA LEU A 17 15.57 5.05 -4.11
C LEU A 17 15.13 5.88 -2.91
N ALA A 18 14.68 5.24 -1.82
CA ALA A 18 14.30 5.92 -0.59
C ALA A 18 15.45 6.69 0.04
N ASP A 19 16.63 6.10 0.10
CA ASP A 19 17.81 6.73 0.69
C ASP A 19 18.16 8.01 -0.09
N VAL A 20 18.15 7.95 -1.43
CA VAL A 20 18.37 9.11 -2.30
C VAL A 20 17.29 10.18 -2.10
N VAL A 21 16.02 9.77 -2.03
CA VAL A 21 14.89 10.69 -1.80
C VAL A 21 15.02 11.41 -0.46
N GLN A 22 15.37 10.69 0.62
CA GLN A 22 15.55 11.28 1.95
C GLN A 22 16.74 12.25 1.98
N GLN A 23 17.85 11.91 1.35
CA GLN A 23 19.00 12.79 1.23
C GLN A 23 18.63 14.09 0.49
N LEU A 24 17.99 13.96 -0.68
CA LEU A 24 17.55 15.11 -1.47
C LEU A 24 16.55 15.99 -0.72
N MET A 25 15.57 15.38 -0.06
CA MET A 25 14.62 16.13 0.77
C MET A 25 15.33 16.88 1.91
N GLY A 26 16.37 16.29 2.50
CA GLY A 26 17.20 16.93 3.49
C GLY A 26 17.90 18.20 2.96
N GLU A 27 18.45 18.13 1.75
CA GLU A 27 19.11 19.28 1.11
C GLU A 27 18.08 20.36 0.68
N LEU A 28 16.94 19.95 0.13
CA LEU A 28 15.87 20.89 -0.25
C LEU A 28 15.29 21.64 0.97
N LYS A 29 15.16 20.97 2.11
CA LYS A 29 14.66 21.61 3.34
C LYS A 29 15.63 22.64 3.94
N LYS A 30 16.91 22.63 3.57
CA LYS A 30 17.90 23.65 3.96
C LYS A 30 17.74 24.95 3.18
N ARG A 31 16.97 24.96 2.09
CA ARG A 31 16.76 26.13 1.26
C ARG A 31 15.63 26.99 1.83
N PRO A 32 15.92 28.21 2.28
CA PRO A 32 14.90 29.08 2.89
C PRO A 32 13.83 29.56 1.89
N GLU A 33 14.11 29.47 0.60
CA GLU A 33 13.19 29.83 -0.47
C GLU A 33 12.10 28.78 -0.72
N LEU A 34 12.26 27.58 -0.16
CA LEU A 34 11.37 26.44 -0.37
C LEU A 34 10.64 26.08 0.92
N THR A 35 9.40 25.59 0.78
CA THR A 35 8.56 25.18 1.91
C THR A 35 7.69 23.98 1.52
N GLY A 36 7.13 23.28 2.52
CA GLY A 36 6.21 22.16 2.30
C GLY A 36 6.83 20.97 1.55
N ILE A 37 8.15 20.77 1.66
CA ILE A 37 8.85 19.66 1.02
C ILE A 37 8.37 18.33 1.60
N ASN A 38 7.72 17.52 0.77
CA ASN A 38 7.24 16.21 1.18
C ASN A 38 7.27 15.18 0.02
N THR A 39 7.07 13.90 0.36
CA THR A 39 6.88 12.79 -0.58
C THR A 39 5.88 11.79 -0.04
N PHE A 40 5.11 11.17 -0.93
CA PHE A 40 4.25 10.02 -0.60
C PHE A 40 4.97 8.68 -0.81
N PHE A 41 6.19 8.69 -1.30
CA PHE A 41 6.97 7.47 -1.47
C PHE A 41 7.37 6.88 -0.12
N ARG A 42 6.76 5.75 0.24
CA ARG A 42 6.98 5.01 1.49
C ARG A 42 7.44 3.60 1.17
N PRO A 43 8.75 3.35 1.08
CA PRO A 43 9.29 2.05 0.67
C PRO A 43 9.27 1.00 1.78
N ALA A 44 9.05 1.40 3.02
CA ALA A 44 9.22 0.56 4.21
C ALA A 44 8.01 0.65 5.14
N THR A 45 6.83 0.29 4.62
CA THR A 45 5.61 0.19 5.43
C THR A 45 5.49 -1.24 5.97
N PRO A 46 5.27 -1.43 7.29
CA PRO A 46 4.97 -2.75 7.84
C PRO A 46 3.70 -3.33 7.21
N GLN A 47 3.78 -4.54 6.72
CA GLN A 47 2.69 -5.26 6.07
C GLN A 47 2.56 -6.66 6.66
N LEU A 48 1.35 -7.21 6.64
CA LEU A 48 1.12 -8.60 6.96
C LEU A 48 1.05 -9.40 5.66
N LYS A 49 2.02 -10.28 5.46
CA LYS A 49 2.00 -11.25 4.37
C LYS A 49 1.29 -12.50 4.87
N VAL A 50 0.19 -12.86 4.22
CA VAL A 50 -0.58 -14.07 4.51
C VAL A 50 -0.27 -15.10 3.42
N GLU A 51 0.19 -16.27 3.81
CA GLU A 51 0.48 -17.40 2.93
C GLU A 51 -0.45 -18.55 3.29
N VAL A 52 -1.21 -19.06 2.32
CA VAL A 52 -2.11 -20.20 2.52
C VAL A 52 -1.33 -21.49 2.31
N ASP A 53 -1.49 -22.43 3.24
CA ASP A 53 -1.02 -23.83 3.09
C ASP A 53 -2.05 -24.59 2.24
N GLU A 54 -1.80 -24.61 0.92
CA GLU A 54 -2.69 -25.21 -0.06
C GLU A 54 -2.85 -26.72 0.15
N ALA A 55 -1.76 -27.41 0.55
CA ALA A 55 -1.79 -28.84 0.82
C ALA A 55 -2.71 -29.17 2.00
N LYS A 56 -2.61 -28.39 3.06
CA LYS A 56 -3.42 -28.54 4.25
C LYS A 56 -4.89 -28.15 4.00
N ALA A 57 -5.13 -27.08 3.25
CA ALA A 57 -6.47 -26.66 2.84
C ALA A 57 -7.17 -27.78 2.04
N THR A 58 -6.46 -28.36 1.06
CA THR A 58 -6.95 -29.47 0.25
C THR A 58 -7.24 -30.71 1.11
N ALA A 59 -6.32 -31.07 2.00
CA ALA A 59 -6.49 -32.23 2.90
C ALA A 59 -7.73 -32.09 3.82
N LEU A 60 -8.03 -30.86 4.24
CA LEU A 60 -9.20 -30.56 5.07
C LEU A 60 -10.47 -30.28 4.25
N GLY A 61 -10.40 -30.37 2.91
CA GLY A 61 -11.53 -30.14 2.01
C GLY A 61 -11.98 -28.69 1.96
N VAL A 62 -11.05 -27.75 2.15
CA VAL A 62 -11.32 -26.31 2.05
C VAL A 62 -10.76 -25.78 0.73
N PRO A 63 -11.58 -25.25 -0.18
CA PRO A 63 -11.13 -24.58 -1.36
C PRO A 63 -10.26 -23.37 -1.02
N VAL A 64 -9.08 -23.25 -1.62
CA VAL A 64 -8.14 -22.13 -1.37
C VAL A 64 -8.79 -20.78 -1.68
N ALA A 65 -9.62 -20.72 -2.72
CA ALA A 65 -10.36 -19.53 -3.08
C ALA A 65 -11.28 -19.02 -1.95
N GLU A 66 -11.92 -19.94 -1.19
CA GLU A 66 -12.77 -19.59 -0.05
C GLU A 66 -11.97 -19.00 1.12
N VAL A 67 -10.73 -19.47 1.32
CA VAL A 67 -9.84 -18.89 2.33
C VAL A 67 -9.54 -17.43 1.99
N TYR A 68 -9.12 -17.14 0.75
CA TYR A 68 -8.84 -15.76 0.31
C TYR A 68 -10.09 -14.89 0.32
N GLN A 69 -11.25 -15.40 -0.11
CA GLN A 69 -12.49 -14.67 -0.11
C GLN A 69 -12.95 -14.30 1.32
N SER A 70 -12.82 -15.24 2.26
CA SER A 70 -13.13 -14.98 3.66
C SER A 70 -12.21 -13.95 4.29
N LEU A 71 -10.91 -14.00 3.98
CA LEU A 71 -9.94 -12.98 4.38
C LEU A 71 -10.28 -11.61 3.79
N GLN A 72 -10.63 -11.56 2.51
CA GLN A 72 -11.03 -10.31 1.83
C GLN A 72 -12.32 -9.74 2.44
N ALA A 73 -13.32 -10.57 2.66
CA ALA A 73 -14.59 -10.14 3.26
C ALA A 73 -14.44 -9.64 4.69
N THR A 74 -13.47 -10.17 5.44
CA THR A 74 -13.28 -9.80 6.85
C THR A 74 -12.30 -8.65 7.00
N MET A 75 -11.10 -8.77 6.44
CA MET A 75 -10.00 -7.84 6.66
C MET A 75 -9.95 -6.70 5.64
N GLY A 76 -10.41 -6.97 4.43
CA GLY A 76 -10.49 -5.99 3.33
C GLY A 76 -11.92 -5.51 3.11
N ALA A 77 -12.27 -5.30 1.85
CA ALA A 77 -13.63 -5.01 1.41
C ALA A 77 -13.98 -5.92 0.24
N LEU A 78 -14.96 -6.80 0.43
CA LEU A 78 -15.48 -7.64 -0.62
C LEU A 78 -16.55 -6.88 -1.40
N TYR A 79 -16.29 -6.61 -2.66
CA TYR A 79 -17.30 -6.05 -3.55
C TYR A 79 -18.40 -7.09 -3.81
N ILE A 80 -19.64 -6.70 -3.58
CA ILE A 80 -20.82 -7.57 -3.78
C ILE A 80 -21.51 -7.22 -5.09
N ASN A 81 -21.94 -5.96 -5.24
CA ASN A 81 -22.68 -5.48 -6.41
C ASN A 81 -22.80 -3.96 -6.38
N ASP A 82 -23.38 -3.41 -7.45
CA ASP A 82 -23.81 -2.02 -7.50
C ASP A 82 -25.34 -1.93 -7.49
N PHE A 83 -25.89 -0.83 -6.98
CA PHE A 83 -27.30 -0.50 -7.10
C PHE A 83 -27.49 0.96 -7.52
N ASN A 84 -28.57 1.22 -8.22
CA ASN A 84 -28.92 2.56 -8.69
C ASN A 84 -30.00 3.18 -7.82
N LEU A 85 -29.72 4.38 -7.30
CA LEU A 85 -30.68 5.17 -6.53
C LEU A 85 -30.61 6.64 -6.97
N SER A 86 -31.75 7.22 -7.31
CA SER A 86 -31.85 8.63 -7.71
C SER A 86 -30.85 9.04 -8.81
N GLY A 87 -30.67 8.19 -9.84
CA GLY A 87 -29.77 8.44 -10.96
C GLY A 87 -28.27 8.32 -10.66
N ARG A 88 -27.91 7.79 -9.49
CA ARG A 88 -26.50 7.52 -9.09
C ARG A 88 -26.31 6.04 -8.86
N THR A 89 -25.14 5.54 -9.24
CA THR A 89 -24.70 4.18 -8.94
C THR A 89 -23.93 4.15 -7.64
N TYR A 90 -24.34 3.29 -6.72
CA TYR A 90 -23.70 3.05 -5.42
C TYR A 90 -23.11 1.65 -5.40
N ARG A 91 -21.89 1.57 -4.89
CA ARG A 91 -21.18 0.28 -4.71
C ARG A 91 -21.52 -0.33 -3.37
N VAL A 92 -21.94 -1.59 -3.38
CA VAL A 92 -22.14 -2.40 -2.17
C VAL A 92 -20.87 -3.17 -1.86
N GLN A 93 -20.33 -2.95 -0.67
CA GLN A 93 -19.16 -3.68 -0.18
C GLN A 93 -19.47 -4.28 1.18
N MET A 94 -18.96 -5.49 1.42
CA MET A 94 -19.07 -6.19 2.69
C MET A 94 -17.71 -6.23 3.37
N GLN A 95 -17.69 -5.95 4.67
CA GLN A 95 -16.49 -6.00 5.49
C GLN A 95 -16.87 -6.28 6.94
N ALA A 96 -16.01 -6.97 7.69
CA ALA A 96 -16.23 -7.10 9.14
C ALA A 96 -16.14 -5.73 9.82
N ASP A 97 -16.91 -5.55 10.89
CA ASP A 97 -16.84 -4.32 11.68
C ASP A 97 -15.45 -4.15 12.33
N ALA A 98 -15.07 -2.89 12.58
CA ALA A 98 -13.73 -2.50 13.01
C ALA A 98 -13.18 -3.29 14.22
N PRO A 99 -13.96 -3.59 15.29
CA PRO A 99 -13.47 -4.37 16.42
C PRO A 99 -13.02 -5.80 16.08
N TYR A 100 -13.50 -6.35 14.95
CA TYR A 100 -13.20 -7.72 14.52
C TYR A 100 -12.04 -7.83 13.53
N ARG A 101 -11.41 -6.70 13.16
CA ARG A 101 -10.29 -6.63 12.22
C ARG A 101 -9.20 -5.63 12.63
N ALA A 102 -9.19 -5.23 13.89
CA ALA A 102 -8.27 -4.20 14.40
C ALA A 102 -6.85 -4.73 14.67
N LYS A 103 -6.71 -6.03 14.89
CA LYS A 103 -5.43 -6.65 15.28
C LYS A 103 -5.09 -7.82 14.36
N PRO A 104 -3.80 -8.11 14.13
CA PRO A 104 -3.37 -9.30 13.38
C PRO A 104 -3.93 -10.60 13.91
N THR A 105 -4.15 -10.70 15.25
CA THR A 105 -4.74 -11.86 15.92
C THR A 105 -6.20 -12.10 15.56
N ASP A 106 -6.92 -11.10 15.03
CA ASP A 106 -8.31 -11.25 14.64
C ASP A 106 -8.48 -12.15 13.41
N ILE A 107 -7.43 -12.32 12.61
CA ILE A 107 -7.39 -13.31 11.52
C ILE A 107 -7.69 -14.72 12.04
N GLY A 108 -7.24 -15.04 13.24
CA GLY A 108 -7.50 -16.33 13.89
C GLY A 108 -8.97 -16.61 14.22
N LYS A 109 -9.81 -15.58 14.25
CA LYS A 109 -11.25 -15.71 14.52
C LYS A 109 -12.09 -16.00 13.27
N ILE A 110 -11.50 -15.90 12.08
CA ILE A 110 -12.15 -16.19 10.81
C ILE A 110 -12.24 -17.70 10.64
N HIS A 111 -13.41 -18.18 10.22
CA HIS A 111 -13.64 -19.59 9.94
C HIS A 111 -14.11 -19.79 8.51
N VAL A 112 -13.69 -20.89 7.91
CA VAL A 112 -14.11 -21.35 6.59
C VAL A 112 -14.73 -22.73 6.70
N ARG A 113 -15.67 -23.04 5.79
CA ARG A 113 -16.36 -24.33 5.81
C ARG A 113 -15.64 -25.36 4.96
N SER A 114 -15.40 -26.54 5.48
CA SER A 114 -14.98 -27.68 4.68
C SER A 114 -16.10 -28.12 3.74
N ALA A 115 -15.84 -28.12 2.43
CA ALA A 115 -16.78 -28.64 1.44
C ALA A 115 -16.99 -30.15 1.57
N ARG A 116 -16.01 -30.88 2.15
CA ARG A 116 -16.06 -32.31 2.31
C ARG A 116 -16.85 -32.76 3.55
N THR A 117 -16.65 -32.08 4.68
CA THR A 117 -17.21 -32.49 5.98
C THR A 117 -18.28 -31.56 6.50
N GLY A 118 -18.42 -30.36 5.95
CA GLY A 118 -19.29 -29.30 6.47
C GLY A 118 -18.76 -28.62 7.76
N ALA A 119 -17.64 -29.09 8.31
CA ALA A 119 -17.07 -28.55 9.54
C ALA A 119 -16.51 -27.13 9.33
N MET A 120 -16.63 -26.30 10.35
CA MET A 120 -16.03 -24.96 10.39
C MET A 120 -14.57 -25.08 10.85
N ILE A 121 -13.64 -24.62 10.01
CA ILE A 121 -12.20 -24.70 10.24
C ILE A 121 -11.66 -23.28 10.44
N PRO A 122 -10.92 -23.00 11.54
CA PRO A 122 -10.28 -21.72 11.73
C PRO A 122 -9.28 -21.43 10.63
N VAL A 123 -9.34 -20.25 10.01
CA VAL A 123 -8.42 -19.85 8.94
C VAL A 123 -6.96 -19.88 9.44
N SER A 124 -6.72 -19.56 10.72
CA SER A 124 -5.38 -19.65 11.33
C SER A 124 -4.74 -21.04 11.22
N THR A 125 -5.53 -22.10 11.04
CA THR A 125 -5.03 -23.46 10.81
C THR A 125 -4.44 -23.61 9.41
N LEU A 126 -4.91 -22.82 8.45
CA LEU A 126 -4.63 -22.95 7.02
C LEU A 126 -3.64 -21.92 6.50
N ILE A 127 -3.23 -20.96 7.33
CA ILE A 127 -2.38 -19.84 6.91
C ILE A 127 -1.17 -19.67 7.80
N THR A 128 -0.15 -19.05 7.23
CA THR A 128 0.97 -18.46 7.97
C THR A 128 0.94 -16.95 7.78
N VAL A 129 1.02 -16.20 8.88
CA VAL A 129 1.07 -14.73 8.87
C VAL A 129 2.47 -14.29 9.24
N LYS A 130 3.11 -13.50 8.36
CA LYS A 130 4.45 -12.94 8.59
C LYS A 130 4.38 -11.43 8.50
N THR A 131 5.03 -10.73 9.42
CA THR A 131 5.27 -9.30 9.26
C THR A 131 6.43 -9.12 8.29
N VAL A 132 6.18 -8.38 7.23
CA VAL A 132 7.18 -8.02 6.23
C VAL A 132 7.22 -6.50 6.09
N THR A 133 8.31 -5.99 5.56
CA THR A 133 8.42 -4.58 5.21
C THR A 133 8.38 -4.47 3.70
N GLY A 134 7.46 -3.67 3.20
CA GLY A 134 7.28 -3.47 1.77
C GLY A 134 6.85 -2.05 1.44
N ALA A 135 6.91 -1.70 0.17
CA ALA A 135 6.40 -0.43 -0.30
C ALA A 135 4.87 -0.44 -0.29
N GLU A 136 4.27 0.59 0.27
CA GLU A 136 2.82 0.77 0.25
C GLU A 136 2.31 0.98 -1.17
N GLN A 137 3.05 1.77 -1.94
CA GLN A 137 2.78 2.05 -3.34
C GLN A 137 4.11 2.20 -4.09
N LEU A 138 4.20 1.57 -5.26
CA LEU A 138 5.30 1.75 -6.20
C LEU A 138 4.79 2.56 -7.39
N GLU A 139 5.37 3.72 -7.61
CA GLU A 139 5.08 4.59 -8.75
C GLU A 139 6.15 4.39 -9.82
N ARG A 140 5.72 4.37 -11.09
CA ARG A 140 6.61 4.35 -12.23
C ARG A 140 6.37 5.59 -13.09
N PHE A 141 7.44 6.26 -13.43
CA PHE A 141 7.43 7.38 -14.37
C PHE A 141 8.34 7.05 -15.55
N ASN A 142 7.82 7.13 -16.79
CA ASN A 142 8.51 6.69 -17.99
C ASN A 142 9.04 5.23 -17.92
N GLY A 143 8.29 4.33 -17.26
CA GLY A 143 8.67 2.92 -17.10
C GLY A 143 9.67 2.63 -15.97
N PHE A 144 10.33 3.65 -15.39
CA PHE A 144 11.28 3.50 -14.30
C PHE A 144 10.60 3.65 -12.94
N LEU A 145 11.06 2.87 -11.95
CA LEU A 145 10.67 3.07 -10.56
C LEU A 145 11.00 4.50 -10.16
N SER A 146 10.03 5.23 -9.66
CA SER A 146 10.17 6.64 -9.34
C SER A 146 9.58 7.01 -7.99
N ALA A 147 10.07 8.11 -7.46
CA ALA A 147 9.51 8.77 -6.30
C ALA A 147 9.27 10.24 -6.64
N LYS A 148 8.08 10.73 -6.29
CA LYS A 148 7.71 12.12 -6.45
C LYS A 148 8.01 12.90 -5.18
N ILE A 149 8.73 14.01 -5.32
CA ILE A 149 8.92 15.02 -4.27
C ILE A 149 8.14 16.24 -4.69
N MET A 150 7.38 16.79 -3.75
CA MET A 150 6.57 17.99 -3.94
C MET A 150 7.01 19.07 -2.97
N GLY A 151 6.81 20.32 -3.38
CA GLY A 151 7.08 21.47 -2.53
C GLY A 151 6.47 22.75 -3.09
N ASN A 152 6.61 23.81 -2.31
CA ASN A 152 6.17 25.14 -2.68
C ASN A 152 7.32 26.14 -2.51
N SER A 153 7.25 27.25 -3.23
CA SER A 153 8.06 28.44 -2.94
C SER A 153 7.44 29.23 -1.77
N VAL A 154 8.26 29.92 -0.99
CA VAL A 154 7.79 30.89 -0.01
C VAL A 154 7.22 32.13 -0.70
N PRO A 155 6.42 32.96 -0.02
CA PRO A 155 5.94 34.25 -0.58
C PRO A 155 7.11 35.10 -1.06
N GLY A 156 6.97 35.66 -2.27
CA GLY A 156 7.99 36.48 -2.90
C GLY A 156 8.99 35.73 -3.79
N VAL A 157 8.99 34.42 -3.78
CA VAL A 157 9.81 33.60 -4.68
C VAL A 157 8.95 33.03 -5.80
N SER A 158 9.36 33.25 -7.05
CA SER A 158 8.63 32.71 -8.21
C SER A 158 8.77 31.20 -8.34
N THR A 159 7.80 30.55 -8.98
CA THR A 159 7.89 29.10 -9.27
C THR A 159 9.11 28.78 -10.15
N GLY A 160 9.47 29.67 -11.08
CA GLY A 160 10.65 29.52 -11.94
C GLY A 160 11.95 29.54 -11.14
N ASP A 161 12.06 30.42 -10.14
CA ASP A 161 13.24 30.46 -9.26
C ASP A 161 13.29 29.24 -8.34
N ALA A 162 12.14 28.79 -7.82
CA ALA A 162 12.08 27.56 -7.05
C ALA A 162 12.57 26.34 -7.84
N ILE A 163 12.18 26.23 -9.11
CA ILE A 163 12.67 25.15 -10.01
C ILE A 163 14.19 25.24 -10.20
N LYS A 164 14.75 26.43 -10.45
CA LYS A 164 16.20 26.61 -10.57
C LYS A 164 16.95 26.20 -9.31
N ILE A 165 16.42 26.52 -8.13
CA ILE A 165 17.00 26.12 -6.85
C ILE A 165 16.99 24.60 -6.71
N VAL A 166 15.87 23.95 -7.07
CA VAL A 166 15.78 22.48 -7.06
C VAL A 166 16.80 21.86 -8.02
N GLU A 167 16.95 22.41 -9.24
CA GLU A 167 17.94 21.95 -10.21
C GLU A 167 19.39 22.11 -9.74
N GLN A 168 19.70 23.15 -8.95
CA GLN A 168 21.01 23.33 -8.33
C GLN A 168 21.31 22.28 -7.27
N VAL A 169 20.30 21.84 -6.51
CA VAL A 169 20.44 20.81 -5.50
C VAL A 169 20.58 19.42 -6.11
N LEU A 170 20.07 19.22 -7.33
CA LEU A 170 20.16 17.96 -8.07
C LEU A 170 21.50 17.73 -8.77
N LYS A 171 22.35 18.73 -8.86
CA LYS A 171 23.71 18.67 -9.45
C LYS A 171 24.74 18.25 -8.42
#